data_1cf71a9f3c272b3fb4b755ccf057ea63
#
_entry.id   1cf71a9f3c272b3fb4b755ccf057ea63
#
_cell.length_a   1.000
_cell.length_b   1.000
_cell.length_c   1.000
_cell.angle_alpha   90.00
_cell.angle_beta   90.00
_cell.angle_gamma   90.00
#
_symmetry.space_group_name_H-M   'P 1'
#
loop_
_entity.id
_entity.type
_entity.pdbx_description
1 polymer ?
#
loop_
_entity_poly.entity_id
_entity_poly.type
_entity_poly.pdbx_seq_one_letter_code
_entity_poly.pdbx_strand_id
1 'polypeptide(L)'
;MLRAVNVSGTGKLPMAELKAIGVGCGFANVRTFIASGNLLFDSGLPEADVTRMVADKIEAYFGKPVPVFVRSAPEMAKVAADNPFAAEPGNRVVAHFMAAPPTQAMLDAATGRKNEQLALGKREIYISYGEGMGTSKLKLPAFKHGTARNMNSVAKMAELLA
;
A
#
# COMPACT_ATOMS: atom_id res chain seq x y z
N MET A 1 3.04 -5.04 -0.96
CA MET A 1 2.48 -4.32 0.22
C MET A 1 1.40 -5.18 0.85
N LEU A 2 1.43 -5.33 2.16
CA LEU A 2 0.44 -6.07 2.93
C LEU A 2 -0.57 -5.11 3.56
N ARG A 3 -1.79 -5.60 3.76
CA ARG A 3 -2.82 -4.84 4.46
C ARG A 3 -2.83 -5.18 5.94
N ALA A 4 -2.86 -4.14 6.79
CA ALA A 4 -3.13 -4.24 8.22
C ALA A 4 -2.29 -5.30 8.97
N VAL A 5 -0.98 -5.31 8.74
CA VAL A 5 -0.03 -6.06 9.57
C VAL A 5 0.64 -5.12 10.56
N ASN A 6 1.03 -5.65 11.73
CA ASN A 6 1.71 -4.89 12.79
C ASN A 6 0.93 -3.65 13.29
N VAL A 7 -0.38 -3.64 13.15
CA VAL A 7 -1.28 -2.65 13.74
C VAL A 7 -2.11 -3.30 14.84
N SER A 8 -2.64 -2.49 15.76
CA SER A 8 -3.39 -2.99 16.91
C SER A 8 -4.49 -3.97 16.50
N GLY A 9 -4.51 -5.15 17.10
CA GLY A 9 -5.55 -6.17 16.89
C GLY A 9 -5.40 -7.03 15.62
N THR A 10 -4.34 -6.89 14.82
CA THR A 10 -4.20 -7.63 13.55
C THR A 10 -3.13 -8.68 13.63
N GLY A 11 -2.23 -8.85 14.24
CA GLY A 11 -1.15 -9.84 14.22
C GLY A 11 0.21 -9.24 13.89
N LYS A 12 1.22 -9.79 14.50
CA LYS A 12 2.60 -9.35 14.34
C LYS A 12 3.28 -10.14 13.23
N LEU A 13 3.93 -9.43 12.34
CA LEU A 13 4.81 -9.97 11.32
C LEU A 13 6.17 -9.27 11.45
N PRO A 14 7.15 -9.90 12.10
CA PRO A 14 8.51 -9.36 12.13
C PRO A 14 9.06 -9.20 10.71
N MET A 15 9.84 -8.14 10.46
CA MET A 15 10.38 -7.88 9.12
C MET A 15 11.34 -8.98 8.67
N ALA A 16 12.02 -9.65 9.57
CA ALA A 16 12.84 -10.83 9.27
C ALA A 16 11.99 -11.98 8.71
N GLU A 17 10.80 -12.23 9.26
CA GLU A 17 9.87 -13.25 8.76
C GLU A 17 9.30 -12.86 7.38
N LEU A 18 8.93 -11.60 7.19
CA LEU A 18 8.48 -11.13 5.88
C LEU A 18 9.58 -11.27 4.82
N LYS A 19 10.84 -11.00 5.18
CA LYS A 19 11.98 -11.24 4.29
C LYS A 19 12.14 -12.73 3.99
N ALA A 20 12.05 -13.59 4.99
CA ALA A 20 12.15 -15.04 4.81
C ALA A 20 11.03 -15.58 3.90
N ILE A 21 9.82 -15.03 4.00
CA ILE A 21 8.70 -15.35 3.10
C ILE A 21 9.07 -15.01 1.65
N GLY A 22 9.61 -13.83 1.38
CA GLY A 22 10.05 -13.44 0.04
C GLY A 22 11.14 -14.33 -0.52
N VAL A 23 12.13 -14.69 0.29
CA VAL A 23 13.18 -15.67 -0.07
C VAL A 23 12.56 -17.04 -0.37
N GLY A 24 11.62 -17.48 0.47
CA GLY A 24 10.91 -18.73 0.28
C GLY A 24 10.00 -18.78 -0.95
N CYS A 25 9.66 -17.62 -1.53
CA CYS A 25 9.00 -17.53 -2.84
C CYS A 25 9.98 -17.62 -4.01
N GLY A 26 11.29 -17.70 -3.75
CA GLY A 26 12.32 -17.73 -4.79
C GLY A 26 12.63 -16.36 -5.42
N PHE A 27 12.25 -15.27 -4.78
CA PHE A 27 12.54 -13.92 -5.26
C PHE A 27 14.00 -13.54 -5.01
N ALA A 28 14.55 -12.68 -5.87
CA ALA A 28 15.90 -12.17 -5.75
C ALA A 28 15.92 -10.79 -5.03
N ASN A 29 17.07 -10.44 -4.46
CA ASN A 29 17.32 -9.14 -3.81
C ASN A 29 16.26 -8.74 -2.79
N VAL A 30 15.75 -9.71 -2.03
CA VAL A 30 14.65 -9.53 -1.07
C VAL A 30 15.06 -8.64 0.08
N ARG A 31 14.28 -7.60 0.31
CA ARG A 31 14.40 -6.67 1.43
C ARG A 31 13.03 -6.18 1.89
N THR A 32 12.96 -5.65 3.08
CA THR A 32 11.75 -5.08 3.66
C THR A 32 11.95 -3.60 3.91
N PHE A 33 10.86 -2.86 3.94
CA PHE A 33 10.86 -1.45 4.25
C PHE A 33 9.72 -1.11 5.19
N ILE A 34 10.04 -0.61 6.38
CA ILE A 34 9.16 -0.27 7.50
C ILE A 34 8.19 -1.37 7.93
N ALA A 35 7.71 -1.27 9.18
CA ALA A 35 6.89 -2.31 9.81
C ALA A 35 5.47 -2.45 9.25
N SER A 36 5.02 -1.55 8.38
CA SER A 36 3.70 -1.63 7.75
C SER A 36 3.56 -2.75 6.69
N GLY A 37 4.61 -3.55 6.47
CA GLY A 37 4.55 -4.73 5.63
C GLY A 37 4.82 -4.46 4.15
N ASN A 38 5.99 -3.89 3.85
CA ASN A 38 6.46 -3.70 2.48
C ASN A 38 7.61 -4.66 2.18
N LEU A 39 7.40 -5.52 1.19
CA LEU A 39 8.40 -6.45 0.66
C LEU A 39 8.86 -5.94 -0.70
N LEU A 40 10.16 -5.73 -0.86
CA LEU A 40 10.80 -5.27 -2.10
C LEU A 40 11.70 -6.40 -2.61
N PHE A 41 11.61 -6.69 -3.90
CA PHE A 41 12.33 -7.82 -4.47
C PHE A 41 12.35 -7.74 -6.00
N ASP A 42 13.16 -8.57 -6.63
CA ASP A 42 13.18 -8.77 -8.07
C ASP A 42 12.52 -10.12 -8.41
N SER A 43 11.68 -10.11 -9.46
CA SER A 43 11.03 -11.30 -9.97
C SER A 43 10.71 -11.13 -11.44
N GLY A 44 10.87 -12.19 -12.22
CA GLY A 44 10.41 -12.27 -13.61
C GLY A 44 8.99 -12.81 -13.76
N LEU A 45 8.30 -13.11 -12.64
CA LEU A 45 6.95 -13.67 -12.67
C LEU A 45 5.88 -12.60 -12.93
N PRO A 46 4.75 -12.99 -13.53
CA PRO A 46 3.58 -12.12 -13.63
C PRO A 46 3.06 -11.68 -12.26
N GLU A 47 2.48 -10.47 -12.18
CA GLU A 47 1.92 -9.92 -10.94
C GLU A 47 0.95 -10.87 -10.24
N ALA A 48 0.09 -11.56 -11.00
CA ALA A 48 -0.89 -12.49 -10.43
C ALA A 48 -0.22 -13.65 -9.69
N ASP A 49 0.86 -14.21 -10.25
CA ASP A 49 1.61 -15.30 -9.62
C ASP A 49 2.35 -14.81 -8.39
N VAL A 50 3.00 -13.66 -8.47
CA VAL A 50 3.65 -13.01 -7.32
C VAL A 50 2.65 -12.79 -6.20
N THR A 51 1.48 -12.23 -6.51
CA THR A 51 0.43 -11.95 -5.53
C THR A 51 -0.02 -13.23 -4.84
N ARG A 52 -0.31 -14.28 -5.61
CA ARG A 52 -0.75 -15.57 -5.10
C ARG A 52 0.32 -16.20 -4.20
N MET A 53 1.57 -16.28 -4.66
CA MET A 53 2.66 -16.91 -3.90
C MET A 53 2.90 -16.24 -2.56
N VAL A 54 2.88 -14.90 -2.53
CA VAL A 54 3.05 -14.14 -1.29
C VAL A 54 1.83 -14.33 -0.39
N ALA A 55 0.61 -14.26 -0.94
CA ALA A 55 -0.63 -14.45 -0.18
C ALA A 55 -0.68 -15.82 0.49
N ASP A 56 -0.35 -16.89 -0.23
CA ASP A 56 -0.34 -18.27 0.29
C ASP A 56 0.64 -18.42 1.47
N LYS A 57 1.83 -17.85 1.36
CA LYS A 57 2.84 -17.88 2.42
C LYS A 57 2.44 -17.06 3.65
N ILE A 58 1.84 -15.89 3.43
CA ILE A 58 1.33 -15.04 4.51
C ILE A 58 0.14 -15.72 5.22
N GLU A 59 -0.77 -16.33 4.47
CA GLU A 59 -1.87 -17.10 5.04
C GLU A 59 -1.37 -18.27 5.87
N ALA A 60 -0.38 -19.02 5.39
CA ALA A 60 0.25 -20.09 6.15
C ALA A 60 0.88 -19.59 7.46
N TYR A 61 1.44 -18.39 7.45
CA TYR A 61 2.02 -17.79 8.66
C TYR A 61 0.96 -17.37 9.69
N PHE A 62 -0.10 -16.68 9.23
CA PHE A 62 -1.13 -16.14 10.14
C PHE A 62 -2.30 -17.09 10.42
N GLY A 63 -2.47 -18.16 9.62
CA GLY A 63 -3.65 -19.01 9.66
C GLY A 63 -4.93 -18.37 9.12
N LYS A 64 -4.81 -17.22 8.46
CA LYS A 64 -5.91 -16.47 7.83
C LYS A 64 -5.39 -15.65 6.65
N PRO A 65 -6.25 -15.37 5.65
CA PRO A 65 -5.85 -14.56 4.51
C PRO A 65 -5.53 -13.11 4.92
N VAL A 66 -4.48 -12.58 4.31
CA VAL A 66 -4.10 -11.16 4.41
C VAL A 66 -4.00 -10.61 2.98
N PRO A 67 -4.72 -9.55 2.65
CA PRO A 67 -4.65 -8.97 1.31
C PRO A 67 -3.26 -8.47 0.95
N VAL A 68 -2.82 -8.81 -0.26
CA VAL A 68 -1.52 -8.45 -0.83
C VAL A 68 -1.73 -7.57 -2.06
N PHE A 69 -0.99 -6.47 -2.12
CA PHE A 69 -1.04 -5.53 -3.25
C PHE A 69 0.35 -5.41 -3.85
N VAL A 70 0.47 -5.73 -5.12
CA VAL A 70 1.73 -5.70 -5.86
C VAL A 70 1.77 -4.50 -6.80
N ARG A 71 2.93 -3.92 -6.94
CA ARG A 71 3.25 -2.87 -7.92
C ARG A 71 4.66 -3.09 -8.43
N SER A 72 4.85 -2.92 -9.72
CA SER A 72 6.19 -2.90 -10.31
C SER A 72 6.94 -1.61 -9.95
N ALA A 73 8.26 -1.62 -10.12
CA ALA A 73 9.08 -0.43 -9.91
C ALA A 73 8.61 0.78 -10.74
N PRO A 74 8.32 0.64 -12.05
CA PRO A 74 7.76 1.75 -12.83
C PRO A 74 6.41 2.25 -12.32
N GLU A 75 5.54 1.35 -11.83
CA GLU A 75 4.26 1.75 -11.25
C GLU A 75 4.46 2.54 -9.96
N MET A 76 5.36 2.12 -9.08
CA MET A 76 5.66 2.87 -7.85
C MET A 76 6.25 4.23 -8.14
N ALA A 77 7.16 4.33 -9.11
CA ALA A 77 7.72 5.61 -9.56
C ALA A 77 6.62 6.54 -10.09
N LYS A 78 5.67 5.97 -10.86
CA LYS A 78 4.55 6.74 -11.40
C LYS A 78 3.59 7.21 -10.31
N VAL A 79 3.26 6.39 -9.34
CA VAL A 79 2.44 6.79 -8.18
C VAL A 79 3.08 7.96 -7.43
N ALA A 80 4.39 7.92 -7.23
CA ALA A 80 5.12 9.03 -6.60
C ALA A 80 5.08 10.31 -7.45
N ALA A 81 5.29 10.20 -8.76
CA ALA A 81 5.34 11.33 -9.68
C ALA A 81 3.97 11.97 -9.94
N ASP A 82 2.92 11.15 -10.01
CA ASP A 82 1.56 11.61 -10.34
C ASP A 82 0.78 12.15 -9.12
N ASN A 83 1.41 12.25 -7.96
CA ASN A 83 0.75 12.77 -6.75
C ASN A 83 0.22 14.19 -6.99
N PRO A 84 -1.12 14.39 -7.02
CA PRO A 84 -1.71 15.72 -7.29
C PRO A 84 -1.55 16.69 -6.12
N PHE A 85 -1.13 16.18 -4.96
CA PHE A 85 -0.95 16.96 -3.72
C PHE A 85 0.54 17.08 -3.35
N ALA A 86 1.42 17.15 -4.34
CA ALA A 86 2.86 17.18 -4.13
C ALA A 86 3.36 18.43 -3.36
N ALA A 87 2.56 19.49 -3.32
CA ALA A 87 2.85 20.69 -2.52
C ALA A 87 2.60 20.48 -1.01
N GLU A 88 1.85 19.45 -0.65
CA GLU A 88 1.55 19.13 0.74
C GLU A 88 2.65 18.27 1.36
N PRO A 89 2.84 18.34 2.70
CA PRO A 89 3.77 17.42 3.37
C PRO A 89 3.45 15.96 3.10
N GLY A 90 4.43 15.17 2.68
CA GLY A 90 4.23 13.78 2.28
C GLY A 90 3.69 12.84 3.38
N ASN A 91 3.85 13.22 4.65
CA ASN A 91 3.24 12.50 5.77
C ASN A 91 1.74 12.81 5.95
N ARG A 92 1.20 13.81 5.26
CA ARG A 92 -0.22 14.17 5.26
C ARG A 92 -0.95 13.74 4.00
N VAL A 93 -0.23 13.23 3.03
CA VAL A 93 -0.79 12.70 1.80
C VAL A 93 -0.59 11.19 1.76
N VAL A 94 -1.63 10.47 1.40
CA VAL A 94 -1.66 9.01 1.38
C VAL A 94 -2.05 8.54 -0.01
N ALA A 95 -1.37 7.51 -0.52
CA ALA A 95 -1.85 6.69 -1.62
C ALA A 95 -2.51 5.43 -1.05
N HIS A 96 -3.81 5.28 -1.32
CA HIS A 96 -4.57 4.08 -0.98
C HIS A 96 -4.57 3.14 -2.18
N PHE A 97 -3.73 2.12 -2.13
CA PHE A 97 -3.54 1.14 -3.21
C PHE A 97 -4.69 0.15 -3.26
N MET A 98 -5.19 -0.10 -4.46
CA MET A 98 -6.28 -1.03 -4.74
C MET A 98 -5.86 -2.08 -5.77
N ALA A 99 -6.55 -3.20 -5.80
CA ALA A 99 -6.30 -4.24 -6.81
C ALA A 99 -6.78 -3.80 -8.20
N ALA A 100 -7.94 -3.14 -8.26
CA ALA A 100 -8.55 -2.63 -9.48
C ALA A 100 -8.55 -1.09 -9.50
N PRO A 101 -8.70 -0.46 -10.68
CA PRO A 101 -8.84 0.98 -10.77
C PRO A 101 -10.02 1.50 -9.95
N PRO A 102 -9.84 2.57 -9.16
CA PRO A 102 -10.94 3.22 -8.47
C PRO A 102 -11.85 3.98 -9.43
N THR A 103 -13.07 4.27 -9.00
CA THR A 103 -14.07 5.02 -9.78
C THR A 103 -14.47 6.31 -9.08
N GLN A 104 -15.01 7.26 -9.83
CA GLN A 104 -15.55 8.49 -9.27
C GLN A 104 -16.64 8.21 -8.23
N ALA A 105 -17.49 7.23 -8.46
CA ALA A 105 -18.52 6.82 -7.51
C ALA A 105 -17.95 6.41 -6.14
N MET A 106 -16.76 5.83 -6.12
CA MET A 106 -16.07 5.51 -4.85
C MET A 106 -15.70 6.76 -4.08
N LEU A 107 -15.25 7.83 -4.75
CA LEU A 107 -14.96 9.11 -4.12
C LEU A 107 -16.23 9.83 -3.66
N ASP A 108 -17.28 9.77 -4.44
CA ASP A 108 -18.58 10.40 -4.14
C ASP A 108 -19.25 9.76 -2.90
N ALA A 109 -18.91 8.52 -2.59
CA ALA A 109 -19.38 7.80 -1.40
C ALA A 109 -18.66 8.24 -0.10
N ALA A 110 -17.73 9.18 -0.15
CA ALA A 110 -17.01 9.67 1.01
C ALA A 110 -17.95 10.41 1.98
N THR A 111 -17.80 10.12 3.28
CA THR A 111 -18.52 10.80 4.36
C THR A 111 -17.54 11.31 5.41
N GLY A 112 -17.99 12.22 6.28
CA GLY A 112 -17.16 12.79 7.35
C GLY A 112 -16.02 13.69 6.85
N ARG A 113 -16.01 14.04 5.58
CA ARG A 113 -15.02 14.90 4.95
C ARG A 113 -15.16 16.35 5.44
N LYS A 114 -14.05 16.97 5.75
CA LYS A 114 -13.94 18.41 6.06
C LYS A 114 -13.03 19.08 5.05
N ASN A 115 -11.73 19.07 5.32
CA ASN A 115 -10.69 19.68 4.49
C ASN A 115 -9.85 18.65 3.73
N GLU A 116 -10.21 17.38 3.80
CA GLU A 116 -9.54 16.35 3.04
C GLU A 116 -9.85 16.49 1.55
N GLN A 117 -8.85 16.26 0.71
CA GLN A 117 -8.97 16.24 -0.73
C GLN A 117 -8.73 14.82 -1.27
N LEU A 118 -9.50 14.42 -2.26
CA LEU A 118 -9.45 13.09 -2.86
C LEU A 118 -9.19 13.21 -4.35
N ALA A 119 -8.36 12.33 -4.90
CA ALA A 119 -8.12 12.25 -6.33
C ALA A 119 -7.92 10.80 -6.78
N LEU A 120 -8.38 10.49 -7.99
CA LEU A 120 -8.18 9.18 -8.61
C LEU A 120 -6.76 9.06 -9.18
N GLY A 121 -6.11 7.93 -8.90
CA GLY A 121 -4.95 7.46 -9.64
C GLY A 121 -5.32 6.28 -10.54
N LYS A 122 -4.32 5.58 -11.07
CA LYS A 122 -4.54 4.42 -11.95
C LYS A 122 -5.15 3.22 -11.20
N ARG A 123 -4.54 2.84 -10.07
CA ARG A 123 -5.01 1.79 -9.15
C ARG A 123 -4.89 2.23 -7.69
N GLU A 124 -4.95 3.52 -7.45
CA GLU A 124 -4.89 4.13 -6.12
C GLU A 124 -5.81 5.34 -6.04
N ILE A 125 -6.16 5.68 -4.80
CA ILE A 125 -6.80 6.94 -4.46
C ILE A 125 -5.78 7.76 -3.68
N TYR A 126 -5.52 8.99 -4.12
CA TYR A 126 -4.71 9.94 -3.37
C TYR A 126 -5.60 10.70 -2.41
N ILE A 127 -5.15 10.84 -1.17
CA ILE A 127 -5.89 11.53 -0.12
C ILE A 127 -4.96 12.54 0.54
N SER A 128 -5.29 13.81 0.46
CA SER A 128 -4.66 14.85 1.29
C SER A 128 -5.49 15.04 2.55
N TYR A 129 -4.86 14.86 3.70
CA TYR A 129 -5.51 15.03 5.01
C TYR A 129 -5.37 16.45 5.58
N GLY A 130 -4.82 17.39 4.82
CA GLY A 130 -4.69 18.78 5.23
C GLY A 130 -3.94 18.93 6.55
N GLU A 131 -4.66 19.06 7.65
CA GLU A 131 -4.09 19.22 8.99
C GLU A 131 -3.55 17.94 9.63
N GLY A 132 -3.79 16.76 9.00
CA GLY A 132 -3.30 15.47 9.43
C GLY A 132 -4.39 14.42 9.63
N MET A 133 -3.97 13.16 9.66
CA MET A 133 -4.88 12.00 9.71
C MET A 133 -5.53 11.82 11.09
N GLY A 134 -4.86 12.22 12.17
CA GLY A 134 -5.27 11.93 13.54
C GLY A 134 -6.60 12.54 13.95
N THR A 135 -7.01 13.63 13.34
CA THR A 135 -8.27 14.33 13.60
C THR A 135 -9.31 14.13 12.50
N SER A 136 -8.95 13.47 11.43
CA SER A 136 -9.83 13.23 10.30
C SER A 136 -10.96 12.26 10.65
N LYS A 137 -12.16 12.60 10.22
CA LYS A 137 -13.36 11.74 10.31
C LYS A 137 -13.77 11.19 8.94
N LEU A 138 -12.90 11.34 7.95
CA LEU A 138 -13.13 10.83 6.61
C LEU A 138 -13.40 9.32 6.65
N LYS A 139 -14.50 8.93 6.05
CA LYS A 139 -14.86 7.53 5.80
C LYS A 139 -15.04 7.33 4.31
N LEU A 140 -14.39 6.31 3.79
CA LEU A 140 -14.47 5.94 2.38
C LEU A 140 -14.68 4.43 2.31
N PRO A 141 -15.79 3.94 1.70
CA PRO A 141 -16.03 2.49 1.59
C PRO A 141 -14.87 1.74 0.94
N ALA A 142 -14.17 2.38 -0.01
CA ALA A 142 -12.98 1.84 -0.66
C ALA A 142 -11.85 1.47 0.30
N PHE A 143 -11.78 2.04 1.50
CA PHE A 143 -10.76 1.72 2.51
C PHE A 143 -10.78 0.25 2.95
N LYS A 144 -11.89 -0.44 2.78
CA LYS A 144 -12.02 -1.87 3.07
C LYS A 144 -11.30 -2.76 2.04
N HIS A 145 -10.99 -2.23 0.88
CA HIS A 145 -10.50 -2.96 -0.30
C HIS A 145 -9.10 -2.55 -0.76
N GLY A 146 -8.28 -2.06 0.15
CA GLY A 146 -6.95 -1.60 -0.23
C GLY A 146 -6.00 -1.51 0.95
N THR A 147 -4.84 -0.94 0.72
CA THR A 147 -3.84 -0.64 1.74
C THR A 147 -3.23 0.73 1.49
N ALA A 148 -3.00 1.46 2.55
CA ALA A 148 -2.55 2.86 2.48
C ALA A 148 -1.07 3.00 2.85
N ARG A 149 -0.38 3.88 2.13
CA ARG A 149 0.97 4.34 2.47
C ARG A 149 1.07 5.84 2.30
N ASN A 150 1.70 6.54 3.24
CA ASN A 150 1.95 7.96 3.05
C ASN A 150 2.97 8.20 1.92
N MET A 151 2.97 9.39 1.36
CA MET A 151 3.79 9.69 0.18
C MET A 151 5.29 9.71 0.46
N ASN A 152 5.73 9.94 1.71
CA ASN A 152 7.14 9.75 2.08
C ASN A 152 7.56 8.28 1.91
N SER A 153 6.73 7.35 2.35
CA SER A 153 6.98 5.91 2.19
C SER A 153 6.92 5.48 0.73
N VAL A 154 5.96 6.01 -0.04
CA VAL A 154 5.84 5.73 -1.49
C VAL A 154 7.08 6.20 -2.23
N ALA A 155 7.50 7.44 -2.01
CA ALA A 155 8.69 8.00 -2.64
C ALA A 155 9.95 7.20 -2.29
N LYS A 156 10.10 6.80 -1.03
CA LYS A 156 11.25 6.00 -0.60
C LYS A 156 11.24 4.59 -1.20
N MET A 157 10.09 3.95 -1.31
CA MET A 157 9.99 2.65 -1.99
C MET A 157 10.32 2.78 -3.49
N ALA A 158 9.85 3.83 -4.15
CA ALA A 158 10.19 4.09 -5.56
C ALA A 158 11.70 4.28 -5.75
N GLU A 159 12.35 5.05 -4.86
CA GLU A 159 13.81 5.23 -4.84
C GLU A 159 14.55 3.89 -4.66
N LEU A 160 14.12 3.07 -3.71
CA LEU A 160 14.73 1.78 -3.41
C LEU A 160 14.57 0.74 -4.53
N LEU A 161 13.56 0.90 -5.39
CA LEU A 161 13.26 0.02 -6.52
C LEU A 161 13.87 0.49 -7.83
N ALA A 162 14.41 1.70 -7.84
CA ALA A 162 15.02 2.30 -9.05
C ALA A 162 16.28 1.56 -9.51
#